data_5ec741d830a11e2ed84e931be565939c
#
_entry.id   5ec741d830a11e2ed84e931be565939c
#
_cell.length_a   1.000
_cell.length_b   1.000
_cell.length_c   1.000
_cell.angle_alpha   90.00
_cell.angle_beta   90.00
_cell.angle_gamma   90.00
#
_symmetry.space_group_name_H-M   'P 1'
#
loop_
_entity.id
_entity.type
_entity.pdbx_description
1 polymer ?
#
loop_
_entity_poly.entity_id
_entity_poly.type
_entity_poly.pdbx_seq_one_letter_code
_entity_poly.pdbx_strand_id
1 'polypeptide(L)'
;MVAITGSLGKTTTKEMIAAMLARIGRVVKTTGNLNNYYGLPLSVLRMESDGKHASEFDYAILEMGMNHKGEIARLTEIAPPDVGVVTIVAPAHLEFFSSIDEIAEAKAEMVSGITAGGKAVLNADDERVARMGAMRNDISRVTFGIERSADVMASEIRPEGVAGSSFILSTRQGRVEARVPLPGRHNVYNALAAATVADLYETPLEDIAAALTETSSPKMRGEVIMFSDGFTVIDDSYNSNPRALFEMVSLVCANQESKRKIVVAGEMLELGSSGPELHREAGRQIARLGVDMLIGVRDLAQEIVKGALEAGLSATAAIFVASPEEAADIVIREAREGDLILVKGSRGVKTEIVVERTKQRFHRLVDSRETKTGDVATGKC
;
A
#
# COMPACT_ATOMS: atom_id res chain seq x y z
N MET A 1 -18.18 11.80 5.56
CA MET A 1 -17.66 10.52 5.01
C MET A 1 -16.45 10.77 4.14
N VAL A 2 -15.41 9.92 4.24
CA VAL A 2 -14.17 9.97 3.45
C VAL A 2 -14.11 8.73 2.55
N ALA A 3 -13.91 8.90 1.24
CA ALA A 3 -13.68 7.80 0.32
C ALA A 3 -12.28 7.88 -0.30
N ILE A 4 -11.64 6.73 -0.48
CA ILE A 4 -10.26 6.64 -0.96
C ILE A 4 -10.17 5.72 -2.18
N THR A 5 -9.57 6.23 -3.26
CA THR A 5 -9.19 5.43 -4.42
C THR A 5 -7.75 5.69 -4.85
N GLY A 6 -7.28 4.96 -5.84
CA GLY A 6 -5.94 5.05 -6.43
C GLY A 6 -5.46 3.70 -6.94
N SER A 7 -4.42 3.69 -7.75
CA SER A 7 -3.78 2.45 -8.21
C SER A 7 -3.04 1.74 -7.07
N LEU A 8 -2.38 2.51 -6.20
CA LEU A 8 -1.59 2.04 -5.05
C LEU A 8 -1.95 2.85 -3.80
N GLY A 9 -1.65 2.33 -2.61
CA GLY A 9 -1.72 3.07 -1.35
C GLY A 9 -3.09 3.15 -0.68
N LYS A 10 -4.19 2.76 -1.33
CA LYS A 10 -5.57 2.88 -0.81
C LYS A 10 -5.74 2.39 0.62
N THR A 11 -5.42 1.12 0.87
CA THR A 11 -5.62 0.49 2.18
C THR A 11 -4.75 1.12 3.25
N THR A 12 -3.47 1.37 2.96
CA THR A 12 -2.55 2.01 3.91
C THR A 12 -3.01 3.42 4.26
N THR A 13 -3.40 4.21 3.26
CA THR A 13 -3.96 5.56 3.48
C THR A 13 -5.24 5.51 4.32
N LYS A 14 -6.15 4.57 4.02
CA LYS A 14 -7.37 4.34 4.81
C LYS A 14 -7.06 4.05 6.28
N GLU A 15 -6.10 3.17 6.55
CA GLU A 15 -5.72 2.81 7.93
C GLU A 15 -5.11 4.02 8.67
N MET A 16 -4.26 4.81 8.00
CA MET A 16 -3.67 6.01 8.57
C MET A 16 -4.74 7.09 8.86
N ILE A 17 -5.66 7.35 7.91
CA ILE A 17 -6.78 8.28 8.14
C ILE A 17 -7.59 7.84 9.34
N ALA A 18 -7.91 6.54 9.43
CA ALA A 18 -8.69 5.99 10.53
C ALA A 18 -7.97 6.18 11.87
N ALA A 19 -6.67 5.96 11.94
CA ALA A 19 -5.88 6.15 13.16
C ALA A 19 -5.83 7.63 13.60
N MET A 20 -5.71 8.56 12.66
CA MET A 20 -5.70 10.00 12.94
C MET A 20 -7.08 10.50 13.41
N LEU A 21 -8.15 10.17 12.69
CA LEU A 21 -9.50 10.62 13.03
C LEU A 21 -10.03 9.95 14.29
N ALA A 22 -9.54 8.76 14.66
CA ALA A 22 -9.87 8.12 15.93
C ALA A 22 -9.38 8.89 17.16
N ARG A 23 -8.49 9.88 17.00
CA ARG A 23 -8.07 10.80 18.07
C ARG A 23 -9.13 11.83 18.43
N ILE A 24 -10.02 12.14 17.48
CA ILE A 24 -11.02 13.21 17.63
C ILE A 24 -12.47 12.72 17.53
N GLY A 25 -12.70 11.44 17.23
CA GLY A 25 -14.07 10.90 17.14
C GLY A 25 -14.11 9.40 16.88
N ARG A 26 -15.32 8.87 16.83
CA ARG A 26 -15.57 7.44 16.57
C ARG A 26 -15.54 7.15 15.08
N VAL A 27 -14.71 6.19 14.70
CA VAL A 27 -14.44 5.86 13.31
C VAL A 27 -14.99 4.48 12.95
N VAL A 28 -15.66 4.41 11.80
CA VAL A 28 -15.92 3.15 11.08
C VAL A 28 -15.16 3.16 9.76
N LYS A 29 -14.66 2.01 9.34
CA LYS A 29 -13.88 1.88 8.10
C LYS A 29 -14.15 0.58 7.37
N THR A 30 -13.88 0.56 6.06
CA THR A 30 -13.89 -0.67 5.27
C THR A 30 -12.97 -1.72 5.89
N THR A 31 -13.49 -2.91 6.10
CA THR A 31 -12.74 -4.07 6.62
C THR A 31 -12.16 -4.88 5.46
N GLY A 32 -10.86 -5.20 5.55
CA GLY A 32 -10.17 -6.02 4.54
C GLY A 32 -10.24 -5.38 3.14
N ASN A 33 -10.67 -6.14 2.15
CA ASN A 33 -10.81 -5.75 0.74
C ASN A 33 -12.27 -5.57 0.30
N LEU A 34 -13.19 -5.25 1.21
CA LEU A 34 -14.60 -5.00 0.91
C LEU A 34 -14.79 -3.62 0.26
N ASN A 35 -14.13 -3.41 -0.89
CA ASN A 35 -14.00 -2.12 -1.57
C ASN A 35 -14.61 -2.08 -2.98
N ASN A 36 -15.37 -3.12 -3.36
CA ASN A 36 -16.03 -3.27 -4.65
C ASN A 36 -17.56 -3.26 -4.52
N TYR A 37 -18.26 -3.54 -5.61
CA TYR A 37 -19.73 -3.58 -5.69
C TYR A 37 -20.43 -4.39 -4.60
N TYR A 38 -19.82 -5.48 -4.14
CA TYR A 38 -20.38 -6.34 -3.10
C TYR A 38 -19.89 -5.93 -1.72
N GLY A 39 -18.63 -5.54 -1.64
CA GLY A 39 -17.95 -5.27 -0.38
C GLY A 39 -18.32 -3.94 0.25
N LEU A 40 -18.46 -2.86 -0.57
CA LEU A 40 -18.80 -1.53 -0.06
C LEU A 40 -20.19 -1.51 0.61
N PRO A 41 -21.28 -2.03 -0.01
CA PRO A 41 -22.57 -2.12 0.65
C PRO A 41 -22.52 -2.88 1.98
N LEU A 42 -21.78 -3.98 2.05
CA LEU A 42 -21.57 -4.73 3.31
C LEU A 42 -20.83 -3.90 4.35
N SER A 43 -19.88 -3.06 3.94
CA SER A 43 -19.18 -2.16 4.85
C SER A 43 -20.13 -1.07 5.41
N VAL A 44 -21.04 -0.54 4.56
CA VAL A 44 -22.06 0.43 4.96
C VAL A 44 -23.08 -0.21 5.91
N LEU A 45 -23.60 -1.40 5.59
CA LEU A 45 -24.57 -2.12 6.42
C LEU A 45 -24.00 -2.50 7.79
N ARG A 46 -22.69 -2.69 7.93
CA ARG A 46 -22.06 -2.95 9.22
C ARG A 46 -22.12 -1.76 10.18
N MET A 47 -22.39 -0.56 9.71
CA MET A 47 -22.65 0.60 10.57
C MET A 47 -23.95 0.47 11.36
N GLU A 48 -24.87 -0.37 10.89
CA GLU A 48 -26.17 -0.64 11.49
C GLU A 48 -26.30 -2.10 12.01
N SER A 49 -25.16 -2.78 12.22
CA SER A 49 -25.14 -4.17 12.70
C SER A 49 -24.57 -4.28 14.12
N ASP A 50 -24.81 -5.41 14.76
CA ASP A 50 -24.26 -5.74 16.09
C ASP A 50 -24.66 -4.78 17.20
N GLY A 51 -25.90 -4.22 17.13
CA GLY A 51 -26.45 -3.29 18.10
C GLY A 51 -25.88 -1.87 18.02
N LYS A 52 -25.18 -1.54 16.91
CA LYS A 52 -24.68 -0.20 16.61
C LYS A 52 -25.60 0.51 15.63
N HIS A 53 -25.59 1.84 15.69
CA HIS A 53 -26.27 2.70 14.74
C HIS A 53 -25.27 3.60 14.01
N ALA A 54 -25.52 3.92 12.74
CA ALA A 54 -24.65 4.79 11.94
C ALA A 54 -24.41 6.15 12.64
N SER A 55 -25.41 6.66 13.38
CA SER A 55 -25.28 7.89 14.18
C SER A 55 -24.29 7.82 15.34
N GLU A 56 -23.79 6.63 15.67
CA GLU A 56 -22.75 6.48 16.69
C GLU A 56 -21.34 6.79 16.17
N PHE A 57 -21.16 6.86 14.85
CA PHE A 57 -19.87 7.14 14.23
C PHE A 57 -19.81 8.59 13.75
N ASP A 58 -18.71 9.26 14.10
CA ASP A 58 -18.44 10.62 13.65
C ASP A 58 -17.82 10.61 12.25
N TYR A 59 -17.05 9.54 11.92
CA TYR A 59 -16.35 9.39 10.65
C TYR A 59 -16.53 8.00 10.05
N ALA A 60 -16.86 7.96 8.75
CA ALA A 60 -16.84 6.75 7.93
C ALA A 60 -15.75 6.86 6.87
N ILE A 61 -14.85 5.87 6.82
CA ILE A 61 -13.69 5.86 5.91
C ILE A 61 -13.78 4.63 5.02
N LEU A 62 -14.09 4.86 3.73
CA LEU A 62 -14.43 3.84 2.77
C LEU A 62 -13.38 3.75 1.67
N GLU A 63 -12.82 2.56 1.47
CA GLU A 63 -11.96 2.26 0.33
C GLU A 63 -12.82 1.90 -0.87
N MET A 64 -12.55 2.50 -2.04
CA MET A 64 -13.25 2.24 -3.31
C MET A 64 -12.25 1.77 -4.36
N GLY A 65 -12.35 0.50 -4.71
CA GLY A 65 -11.57 -0.15 -5.76
C GLY A 65 -12.32 -0.22 -7.07
N MET A 66 -11.61 -0.45 -8.18
CA MET A 66 -12.19 -0.67 -9.48
C MET A 66 -11.32 -1.55 -10.37
N ASN A 67 -11.93 -2.31 -11.25
CA ASN A 67 -11.32 -2.99 -12.39
C ASN A 67 -11.83 -2.42 -13.72
N HIS A 68 -12.99 -1.74 -13.74
CA HIS A 68 -13.59 -1.16 -14.94
C HIS A 68 -14.06 0.27 -14.70
N LYS A 69 -14.17 1.03 -15.79
CA LYS A 69 -14.79 2.36 -15.80
C LYS A 69 -16.26 2.27 -15.36
N GLY A 70 -16.74 3.26 -14.59
CA GLY A 70 -18.09 3.32 -14.03
C GLY A 70 -18.24 2.67 -12.66
N GLU A 71 -17.26 1.88 -12.21
CA GLU A 71 -17.36 1.21 -10.91
C GLU A 71 -17.23 2.18 -9.73
N ILE A 72 -16.28 3.11 -9.77
CA ILE A 72 -16.14 4.14 -8.72
C ILE A 72 -17.35 5.07 -8.73
N ALA A 73 -17.86 5.46 -9.89
CA ALA A 73 -19.08 6.26 -9.99
C ALA A 73 -20.25 5.58 -9.24
N ARG A 74 -20.43 4.28 -9.48
CA ARG A 74 -21.48 3.51 -8.81
C ARG A 74 -21.26 3.39 -7.30
N LEU A 75 -19.99 3.23 -6.86
CA LEU A 75 -19.67 3.17 -5.43
C LEU A 75 -19.94 4.50 -4.75
N THR A 76 -19.66 5.63 -5.42
CA THR A 76 -19.97 6.97 -4.89
C THR A 76 -21.47 7.28 -4.89
N GLU A 77 -22.28 6.68 -5.77
CA GLU A 77 -23.75 6.75 -5.69
C GLU A 77 -24.29 6.03 -4.44
N ILE A 78 -23.70 4.87 -4.09
CA ILE A 78 -24.09 4.10 -2.88
C ILE A 78 -23.69 4.85 -1.61
N ALA A 79 -22.50 5.43 -1.63
CA ALA A 79 -21.90 6.11 -0.47
C ALA A 79 -21.22 7.41 -0.94
N PRO A 80 -22.01 8.51 -1.12
CA PRO A 80 -21.49 9.79 -1.60
C PRO A 80 -20.50 10.41 -0.60
N PRO A 81 -19.22 10.66 -0.98
CA PRO A 81 -18.23 11.18 -0.05
C PRO A 81 -18.29 12.70 0.10
N ASP A 82 -18.04 13.18 1.32
CA ASP A 82 -17.77 14.59 1.61
C ASP A 82 -16.31 14.93 1.27
N VAL A 83 -15.42 13.94 1.44
CA VAL A 83 -14.00 14.04 1.09
C VAL A 83 -13.62 12.85 0.21
N GLY A 84 -13.20 13.11 -1.02
CA GLY A 84 -12.68 12.10 -1.94
C GLY A 84 -11.16 12.19 -2.07
N VAL A 85 -10.45 11.08 -1.82
CA VAL A 85 -9.00 11.00 -1.90
C VAL A 85 -8.59 10.20 -3.11
N VAL A 86 -7.69 10.75 -3.95
CA VAL A 86 -7.04 10.02 -5.03
C VAL A 86 -5.53 9.97 -4.78
N THR A 87 -5.00 8.78 -4.48
CA THR A 87 -3.60 8.63 -4.07
C THR A 87 -2.63 8.77 -5.24
N ILE A 88 -2.75 7.90 -6.24
CA ILE A 88 -1.88 7.87 -7.41
C ILE A 88 -2.53 7.11 -8.58
N VAL A 89 -2.15 7.47 -9.81
CA VAL A 89 -2.46 6.72 -11.03
C VAL A 89 -1.20 6.02 -11.51
N ALA A 90 -1.25 4.70 -11.59
CA ALA A 90 -0.15 3.88 -12.08
C ALA A 90 -0.69 2.77 -12.99
N PRO A 91 0.13 2.16 -13.87
CA PRO A 91 -0.24 1.01 -14.67
C PRO A 91 -0.69 -0.14 -13.76
N ALA A 92 -2.00 -0.37 -13.71
CA ALA A 92 -2.66 -1.45 -13.01
C ALA A 92 -3.91 -1.82 -13.80
N HIS A 93 -4.32 -3.09 -13.75
CA HIS A 93 -5.51 -3.56 -14.47
C HIS A 93 -5.46 -3.33 -15.98
N LEU A 94 -4.25 -3.37 -16.59
CA LEU A 94 -4.03 -3.11 -18.03
C LEU A 94 -4.75 -4.11 -18.95
N GLU A 95 -5.27 -5.20 -18.43
CA GLU A 95 -6.13 -6.12 -19.14
C GLU A 95 -7.49 -5.48 -19.50
N PHE A 96 -7.95 -4.55 -18.66
CA PHE A 96 -9.29 -3.93 -18.76
C PHE A 96 -9.23 -2.48 -19.26
N PHE A 97 -8.04 -1.91 -19.39
CA PHE A 97 -7.83 -0.52 -19.82
C PHE A 97 -6.82 -0.44 -20.96
N SER A 98 -7.13 0.33 -21.97
CA SER A 98 -6.28 0.53 -23.14
C SER A 98 -5.12 1.49 -22.90
N SER A 99 -5.20 2.31 -21.84
CA SER A 99 -4.16 3.28 -21.48
C SER A 99 -4.19 3.66 -20.00
N ILE A 100 -3.09 4.24 -19.53
CA ILE A 100 -3.02 4.82 -18.20
C ILE A 100 -3.93 6.05 -18.02
N ASP A 101 -4.24 6.74 -19.12
CA ASP A 101 -5.14 7.90 -19.09
C ASP A 101 -6.60 7.43 -18.89
N GLU A 102 -6.96 6.29 -19.44
CA GLU A 102 -8.27 5.67 -19.19
C GLU A 102 -8.40 5.20 -17.71
N ILE A 103 -7.31 4.70 -17.11
CA ILE A 103 -7.27 4.43 -15.67
C ILE A 103 -7.46 5.72 -14.86
N ALA A 104 -6.85 6.83 -15.30
CA ALA A 104 -7.02 8.12 -14.66
C ALA A 104 -8.46 8.62 -14.74
N GLU A 105 -9.12 8.50 -15.90
CA GLU A 105 -10.54 8.84 -16.09
C GLU A 105 -11.44 8.03 -15.14
N ALA A 106 -11.23 6.71 -15.04
CA ALA A 106 -11.99 5.88 -14.13
C ALA A 106 -11.80 6.27 -12.67
N LYS A 107 -10.59 6.68 -12.26
CA LYS A 107 -10.34 7.17 -10.90
C LYS A 107 -10.88 8.57 -10.64
N ALA A 108 -10.99 9.40 -11.69
CA ALA A 108 -11.59 10.73 -11.61
C ALA A 108 -13.10 10.68 -11.30
N GLU A 109 -13.76 9.53 -11.49
CA GLU A 109 -15.13 9.28 -11.04
C GLU A 109 -15.29 9.54 -9.52
N MET A 110 -14.23 9.33 -8.73
CA MET A 110 -14.21 9.71 -7.31
C MET A 110 -14.49 11.21 -7.12
N VAL A 111 -13.81 12.05 -7.90
CA VAL A 111 -13.98 13.52 -7.82
C VAL A 111 -15.38 13.91 -8.29
N SER A 112 -15.89 13.25 -9.32
CA SER A 112 -17.25 13.48 -9.83
C SER A 112 -18.34 13.12 -8.81
N GLY A 113 -18.10 12.12 -7.97
CA GLY A 113 -19.04 11.61 -6.97
C GLY A 113 -19.02 12.35 -5.62
N ILE A 114 -18.11 13.31 -5.40
CA ILE A 114 -18.08 14.11 -4.17
C ILE A 114 -19.34 14.94 -4.03
N THR A 115 -19.89 15.03 -2.80
CA THR A 115 -21.06 15.88 -2.52
C THR A 115 -20.76 17.37 -2.79
N ALA A 116 -21.77 18.14 -3.17
CA ALA A 116 -21.61 19.58 -3.37
C ALA A 116 -21.07 20.27 -2.10
N GLY A 117 -20.08 21.15 -2.25
CA GLY A 117 -19.37 21.77 -1.14
C GLY A 117 -18.28 20.88 -0.49
N GLY A 118 -18.14 19.63 -0.94
CA GLY A 118 -17.13 18.70 -0.44
C GLY A 118 -15.71 19.01 -0.90
N LYS A 119 -14.77 18.10 -0.65
CA LYS A 119 -13.34 18.32 -0.88
C LYS A 119 -12.68 17.16 -1.62
N ALA A 120 -11.85 17.49 -2.61
CA ALA A 120 -10.99 16.55 -3.31
C ALA A 120 -9.55 16.66 -2.76
N VAL A 121 -9.03 15.58 -2.20
CA VAL A 121 -7.64 15.44 -1.72
C VAL A 121 -6.81 14.74 -2.80
N LEU A 122 -5.88 15.47 -3.40
CA LEU A 122 -5.20 15.10 -4.64
C LEU A 122 -3.69 15.16 -4.53
N ASN A 123 -3.01 14.18 -5.12
CA ASN A 123 -1.55 14.13 -5.21
C ASN A 123 -1.05 15.15 -6.24
N ALA A 124 -0.32 16.18 -5.80
CA ALA A 124 0.26 17.22 -6.66
C ALA A 124 1.40 16.69 -7.55
N ASP A 125 2.08 15.64 -7.12
CA ASP A 125 3.23 15.06 -7.82
C ASP A 125 2.81 14.09 -8.94
N ASP A 126 1.55 13.65 -8.93
CA ASP A 126 0.96 12.90 -10.03
C ASP A 126 0.15 13.85 -10.93
N GLU A 127 0.67 14.09 -12.14
CA GLU A 127 0.07 15.07 -13.07
C GLU A 127 -1.36 14.71 -13.46
N ARG A 128 -1.70 13.41 -13.58
CA ARG A 128 -3.04 12.95 -13.88
C ARG A 128 -3.99 13.20 -12.71
N VAL A 129 -3.55 12.94 -11.50
CA VAL A 129 -4.34 13.20 -10.28
C VAL A 129 -4.52 14.70 -10.08
N ALA A 130 -3.47 15.50 -10.24
CA ALA A 130 -3.53 16.95 -10.06
C ALA A 130 -4.55 17.62 -11.01
N ARG A 131 -4.66 17.14 -12.25
CA ARG A 131 -5.64 17.63 -13.25
C ARG A 131 -7.10 17.36 -12.87
N MET A 132 -7.39 16.34 -12.08
CA MET A 132 -8.76 16.01 -11.64
C MET A 132 -9.40 17.15 -10.82
N GLY A 133 -8.59 17.97 -10.17
CA GLY A 133 -9.06 19.11 -9.37
C GLY A 133 -9.78 20.21 -10.17
N ALA A 134 -9.63 20.23 -11.48
CA ALA A 134 -10.31 21.19 -12.37
C ALA A 134 -11.66 20.70 -12.90
N MET A 135 -12.08 19.48 -12.54
CA MET A 135 -13.31 18.88 -13.11
C MET A 135 -14.60 19.46 -12.55
N ARG A 136 -14.54 20.05 -11.33
CA ARG A 136 -15.72 20.59 -10.64
C ARG A 136 -15.39 21.89 -9.95
N ASN A 137 -16.30 22.89 -10.05
CA ASN A 137 -16.15 24.22 -9.47
C ASN A 137 -16.92 24.37 -8.13
N ASP A 138 -17.75 23.39 -7.79
CA ASP A 138 -18.60 23.41 -6.61
C ASP A 138 -18.00 22.62 -5.42
N ILE A 139 -16.77 22.14 -5.57
CA ILE A 139 -15.98 21.49 -4.52
C ILE A 139 -14.63 22.18 -4.33
N SER A 140 -14.03 22.02 -3.16
CA SER A 140 -12.69 22.52 -2.89
C SER A 140 -11.62 21.48 -3.20
N ARG A 141 -10.48 21.93 -3.73
CA ARG A 141 -9.31 21.10 -3.94
C ARG A 141 -8.30 21.35 -2.82
N VAL A 142 -7.76 20.27 -2.25
CA VAL A 142 -6.63 20.28 -1.32
C VAL A 142 -5.58 19.29 -1.81
N THR A 143 -4.33 19.69 -1.81
CA THR A 143 -3.25 18.91 -2.42
C THR A 143 -2.24 18.44 -1.39
N PHE A 144 -1.62 17.29 -1.69
CA PHE A 144 -0.44 16.81 -0.96
C PHE A 144 0.68 16.45 -1.94
N GLY A 145 1.92 16.58 -1.49
CA GLY A 145 3.08 16.28 -2.35
C GLY A 145 4.41 16.35 -1.62
N ILE A 146 5.46 15.93 -2.32
CA ILE A 146 6.85 15.94 -1.86
C ILE A 146 7.68 16.84 -2.77
N GLU A 147 7.46 16.76 -4.10
CA GLU A 147 8.27 17.42 -5.13
C GLU A 147 7.67 18.76 -5.57
N ARG A 148 6.37 18.80 -5.76
CA ARG A 148 5.64 19.99 -6.19
C ARG A 148 5.01 20.70 -5.01
N SER A 149 4.88 22.03 -5.10
CA SER A 149 4.17 22.82 -4.09
C SER A 149 2.74 22.28 -3.89
N ALA A 150 2.38 22.03 -2.65
CA ALA A 150 1.10 21.47 -2.22
C ALA A 150 0.68 22.07 -0.87
N ASP A 151 -0.60 21.90 -0.51
CA ASP A 151 -1.14 22.39 0.77
C ASP A 151 -0.56 21.63 1.96
N VAL A 152 -0.29 20.32 1.78
CA VAL A 152 0.37 19.48 2.78
C VAL A 152 1.60 18.84 2.16
N MET A 153 2.76 19.02 2.80
CA MET A 153 4.05 18.60 2.25
C MET A 153 4.91 17.84 3.25
N ALA A 154 5.76 16.96 2.73
CA ALA A 154 6.92 16.44 3.45
C ALA A 154 8.21 17.04 2.91
N SER A 155 9.08 17.48 3.82
CA SER A 155 10.44 17.93 3.53
C SER A 155 11.45 17.22 4.44
N GLU A 156 12.74 17.34 4.12
CA GLU A 156 13.82 16.73 4.93
C GLU A 156 13.60 15.22 5.17
N ILE A 157 13.16 14.51 4.14
CA ILE A 157 12.86 13.08 4.24
C ILE A 157 14.16 12.31 4.47
N ARG A 158 14.22 11.58 5.57
CA ARG A 158 15.31 10.69 5.96
C ARG A 158 14.81 9.24 5.92
N PRO A 159 15.17 8.44 4.89
CA PRO A 159 14.85 7.02 4.86
C PRO A 159 15.59 6.26 5.97
N GLU A 160 14.88 5.40 6.68
CA GLU A 160 15.40 4.53 7.75
C GLU A 160 15.36 3.05 7.30
N GLY A 161 15.54 2.80 6.01
CA GLY A 161 15.50 1.46 5.43
C GLY A 161 14.16 0.76 5.66
N VAL A 162 14.20 -0.44 6.20
CA VAL A 162 13.00 -1.23 6.52
C VAL A 162 12.23 -0.68 7.71
N ALA A 163 12.84 0.18 8.54
CA ALA A 163 12.21 0.79 9.71
C ALA A 163 11.30 1.98 9.36
N GLY A 164 11.29 2.41 8.09
CA GLY A 164 10.41 3.47 7.62
C GLY A 164 11.10 4.75 7.17
N SER A 165 10.52 5.89 7.48
CA SER A 165 11.08 7.22 7.17
C SER A 165 10.65 8.25 8.20
N SER A 166 11.56 9.21 8.53
CA SER A 166 11.24 10.44 9.24
C SER A 166 11.30 11.63 8.30
N PHE A 167 10.50 12.66 8.56
CA PHE A 167 10.37 13.84 7.72
C PHE A 167 9.74 15.00 8.48
N ILE A 168 9.85 16.21 7.95
CA ILE A 168 9.11 17.36 8.43
C ILE A 168 7.76 17.43 7.68
N LEU A 169 6.66 17.22 8.40
CA LEU A 169 5.30 17.40 7.92
C LEU A 169 4.93 18.88 8.04
N SER A 170 4.49 19.48 6.95
CA SER A 170 3.98 20.86 6.89
C SER A 170 2.51 20.85 6.46
N THR A 171 1.65 21.49 7.24
CA THR A 171 0.23 21.69 6.98
C THR A 171 -0.16 23.15 7.19
N ARG A 172 -1.42 23.49 7.02
CA ARG A 172 -1.95 24.83 7.37
C ARG A 172 -1.82 25.17 8.87
N GLN A 173 -1.75 24.15 9.76
CA GLN A 173 -1.61 24.34 11.20
C GLN A 173 -0.16 24.65 11.62
N GLY A 174 0.84 24.34 10.78
CA GLY A 174 2.25 24.52 11.07
C GLY A 174 3.13 23.38 10.57
N ARG A 175 4.24 23.16 11.28
CA ARG A 175 5.25 22.12 10.95
C ARG A 175 5.56 21.27 12.17
N VAL A 176 5.72 19.97 11.95
CA VAL A 176 6.09 19.01 13.00
C VAL A 176 7.02 17.94 12.40
N GLU A 177 7.93 17.41 13.21
CA GLU A 177 8.65 16.20 12.84
C GLU A 177 7.70 15.00 12.95
N ALA A 178 7.62 14.23 11.88
CA ALA A 178 6.77 13.06 11.78
C ALA A 178 7.60 11.84 11.36
N ARG A 179 7.15 10.65 11.77
CA ARG A 179 7.76 9.39 11.40
C ARG A 179 6.68 8.40 10.96
N VAL A 180 6.91 7.73 9.83
CA VAL A 180 6.09 6.61 9.38
C VAL A 180 6.94 5.33 9.43
N PRO A 181 6.61 4.34 10.30
CA PRO A 181 7.39 3.13 10.48
C PRO A 181 7.04 2.06 9.42
N LEU A 182 6.83 2.50 8.19
CA LEU A 182 6.54 1.67 7.04
C LEU A 182 7.60 1.89 5.97
N PRO A 183 8.18 0.82 5.40
CA PRO A 183 9.26 0.95 4.44
C PRO A 183 8.80 1.58 3.12
N GLY A 184 9.66 2.43 2.55
CA GLY A 184 9.51 2.99 1.22
C GLY A 184 8.85 4.37 1.16
N ARG A 185 9.33 5.17 0.18
CA ARG A 185 8.90 6.55 -0.04
C ARG A 185 7.39 6.67 -0.35
N HIS A 186 6.79 5.65 -0.96
CA HIS A 186 5.35 5.60 -1.23
C HIS A 186 4.52 5.69 0.06
N ASN A 187 5.04 5.23 1.20
CA ASN A 187 4.36 5.36 2.49
C ASN A 187 4.43 6.79 3.05
N VAL A 188 5.40 7.60 2.66
CA VAL A 188 5.38 9.05 2.94
C VAL A 188 4.22 9.70 2.17
N TYR A 189 3.99 9.36 0.90
CA TYR A 189 2.81 9.83 0.15
C TYR A 189 1.49 9.40 0.79
N ASN A 190 1.40 8.14 1.26
CA ASN A 190 0.22 7.64 1.97
C ASN A 190 -0.01 8.43 3.27
N ALA A 191 1.05 8.75 4.00
CA ALA A 191 1.02 9.56 5.21
C ALA A 191 0.56 11.00 4.93
N LEU A 192 1.07 11.62 3.85
CA LEU A 192 0.64 12.96 3.44
C LEU A 192 -0.83 13.00 3.04
N ALA A 193 -1.30 12.03 2.26
CA ALA A 193 -2.72 11.93 1.92
C ALA A 193 -3.60 11.81 3.17
N ALA A 194 -3.18 11.00 4.14
CA ALA A 194 -3.89 10.83 5.41
C ALA A 194 -3.83 12.09 6.27
N ALA A 195 -2.67 12.72 6.41
CA ALA A 195 -2.50 13.96 7.16
C ALA A 195 -3.32 15.10 6.55
N THR A 196 -3.46 15.15 5.21
CA THR A 196 -4.31 16.13 4.53
C THR A 196 -5.78 15.97 4.96
N VAL A 197 -6.28 14.74 5.01
CA VAL A 197 -7.64 14.48 5.49
C VAL A 197 -7.79 14.87 6.97
N ALA A 198 -6.84 14.48 7.82
CA ALA A 198 -6.86 14.79 9.24
C ALA A 198 -6.82 16.31 9.51
N ASP A 199 -5.98 17.05 8.74
CA ASP A 199 -5.90 18.52 8.81
C ASP A 199 -7.22 19.19 8.38
N LEU A 200 -7.96 18.60 7.42
CA LEU A 200 -9.30 19.09 7.02
C LEU A 200 -10.34 18.97 8.13
N TYR A 201 -10.20 17.98 9.01
CA TYR A 201 -11.05 17.76 10.18
C TYR A 201 -10.44 18.35 11.46
N GLU A 202 -9.43 19.21 11.34
CA GLU A 202 -8.83 19.96 12.44
C GLU A 202 -8.22 19.08 13.55
N THR A 203 -7.79 17.85 13.16
CA THR A 203 -7.00 17.01 14.07
C THR A 203 -5.72 17.75 14.45
N PRO A 204 -5.38 17.88 15.76
CA PRO A 204 -4.16 18.54 16.18
C PRO A 204 -2.92 17.98 15.51
N LEU A 205 -1.97 18.83 15.12
CA LEU A 205 -0.80 18.42 14.33
C LEU A 205 0.07 17.40 15.06
N GLU A 206 0.18 17.50 16.38
CA GLU A 206 0.87 16.56 17.24
C GLU A 206 0.20 15.18 17.26
N ASP A 207 -1.14 15.15 17.24
CA ASP A 207 -1.92 13.91 17.17
C ASP A 207 -1.79 13.23 15.80
N ILE A 208 -1.70 14.02 14.72
CA ILE A 208 -1.39 13.51 13.37
C ILE A 208 -0.01 12.83 13.37
N ALA A 209 1.02 13.48 13.91
CA ALA A 209 2.37 12.96 13.98
C ALA A 209 2.46 11.70 14.88
N ALA A 210 1.78 11.71 16.02
CA ALA A 210 1.70 10.56 16.93
C ALA A 210 1.02 9.36 16.25
N ALA A 211 -0.12 9.57 15.59
CA ALA A 211 -0.85 8.52 14.88
C ALA A 211 -0.01 7.90 13.73
N LEU A 212 0.78 8.71 13.03
CA LEU A 212 1.73 8.20 12.01
C LEU A 212 2.77 7.28 12.63
N THR A 213 3.35 7.66 13.76
CA THR A 213 4.39 6.86 14.45
C THR A 213 3.83 5.53 14.99
N GLU A 214 2.55 5.49 15.36
CA GLU A 214 1.87 4.30 15.85
C GLU A 214 1.32 3.40 14.71
N THR A 215 1.39 3.86 13.46
CA THR A 215 0.88 3.11 12.31
C THR A 215 1.64 1.79 12.16
N SER A 216 0.90 0.70 11.98
CA SER A 216 1.45 -0.62 11.62
C SER A 216 1.12 -0.98 10.17
N SER A 217 1.97 -1.79 9.57
CA SER A 217 1.71 -2.31 8.22
C SER A 217 0.44 -3.15 8.21
N PRO A 218 -0.50 -2.90 7.30
CA PRO A 218 -1.55 -3.89 7.05
C PRO A 218 -0.91 -5.22 6.63
N LYS A 219 -1.50 -6.34 7.01
CA LYS A 219 -0.98 -7.67 6.65
C LYS A 219 -0.71 -7.76 5.15
N MET A 220 0.41 -8.37 4.79
CA MET A 220 0.87 -8.56 3.40
C MET A 220 1.14 -7.26 2.60
N ARG A 221 1.38 -6.12 3.26
CA ARG A 221 1.62 -4.82 2.62
C ARG A 221 2.87 -4.14 3.15
N GLY A 222 4.02 -4.77 2.92
CA GLY A 222 5.30 -4.32 3.43
C GLY A 222 5.50 -4.62 4.91
N GLU A 223 4.85 -5.66 5.45
CA GLU A 223 5.05 -6.13 6.83
C GLU A 223 6.48 -6.63 7.00
N VAL A 224 7.22 -6.04 7.93
CA VAL A 224 8.60 -6.43 8.24
C VAL A 224 8.58 -7.46 9.37
N ILE A 225 9.14 -8.64 9.11
CA ILE A 225 9.14 -9.77 10.02
C ILE A 225 10.58 -10.18 10.29
N MET A 226 11.02 -9.99 11.52
CA MET A 226 12.36 -10.41 11.96
C MET A 226 12.31 -11.80 12.59
N PHE A 227 13.29 -12.63 12.29
CA PHE A 227 13.41 -13.99 12.82
C PHE A 227 14.61 -14.11 13.75
N SER A 228 14.50 -14.98 14.77
CA SER A 228 15.58 -15.24 15.74
C SER A 228 16.86 -15.76 15.10
N ASP A 229 16.73 -16.35 13.92
CA ASP A 229 17.84 -16.86 13.10
C ASP A 229 18.62 -15.74 12.39
N GLY A 230 18.26 -14.46 12.63
CA GLY A 230 19.00 -13.27 12.19
C GLY A 230 18.71 -12.81 10.76
N PHE A 231 17.64 -13.28 10.12
CA PHE A 231 17.18 -12.79 8.83
C PHE A 231 15.85 -12.05 8.94
N THR A 232 15.53 -11.26 7.93
CA THR A 232 14.30 -10.46 7.87
C THR A 232 13.54 -10.77 6.60
N VAL A 233 12.21 -10.89 6.72
CA VAL A 233 11.28 -11.01 5.57
C VAL A 233 10.42 -9.76 5.49
N ILE A 234 10.28 -9.19 4.30
CA ILE A 234 9.28 -8.18 3.97
C ILE A 234 8.14 -8.88 3.24
N ASP A 235 7.00 -8.99 3.92
CA ASP A 235 5.76 -9.54 3.35
C ASP A 235 4.99 -8.44 2.61
N ASP A 236 5.10 -8.41 1.29
CA ASP A 236 4.32 -7.53 0.40
C ASP A 236 3.52 -8.36 -0.62
N SER A 237 3.02 -9.52 -0.16
CA SER A 237 2.41 -10.57 -0.96
C SER A 237 0.94 -10.31 -1.33
N TYR A 238 0.34 -9.19 -0.93
CA TYR A 238 -1.08 -8.92 -1.21
C TYR A 238 -1.37 -8.71 -2.70
N ASN A 239 -0.55 -7.93 -3.40
CA ASN A 239 -0.68 -7.67 -4.82
C ASN A 239 0.65 -7.22 -5.43
N SER A 240 0.79 -7.36 -6.76
CA SER A 240 1.98 -6.93 -7.49
C SER A 240 1.60 -6.29 -8.82
N ASN A 241 2.39 -5.29 -9.21
CA ASN A 241 2.47 -4.75 -10.56
C ASN A 241 3.92 -4.27 -10.81
N PRO A 242 4.31 -3.98 -12.06
CA PRO A 242 5.71 -3.65 -12.39
C PRO A 242 6.29 -2.52 -11.56
N ARG A 243 5.54 -1.43 -11.35
CA ARG A 243 5.97 -0.27 -10.56
C ARG A 243 6.15 -0.62 -9.09
N ALA A 244 5.15 -1.26 -8.48
CA ALA A 244 5.21 -1.63 -7.06
C ALA A 244 6.32 -2.66 -6.79
N LEU A 245 6.57 -3.59 -7.71
CA LEU A 245 7.67 -4.54 -7.61
C LEU A 245 9.01 -3.80 -7.65
N PHE A 246 9.20 -2.91 -8.63
CA PHE A 246 10.43 -2.12 -8.75
C PHE A 246 10.70 -1.26 -7.50
N GLU A 247 9.70 -0.57 -6.97
CA GLU A 247 9.83 0.26 -5.77
C GLU A 247 10.27 -0.56 -4.55
N MET A 248 9.68 -1.76 -4.35
CA MET A 248 10.03 -2.62 -3.22
C MET A 248 11.40 -3.27 -3.39
N VAL A 249 11.77 -3.70 -4.58
CA VAL A 249 13.12 -4.24 -4.85
C VAL A 249 14.18 -3.15 -4.68
N SER A 250 13.92 -1.92 -5.17
CA SER A 250 14.82 -0.78 -4.99
C SER A 250 15.06 -0.49 -3.50
N LEU A 251 14.02 -0.55 -2.68
CA LEU A 251 14.13 -0.39 -1.23
C LEU A 251 15.00 -1.49 -0.59
N VAL A 252 14.78 -2.75 -0.97
CA VAL A 252 15.57 -3.88 -0.48
C VAL A 252 17.03 -3.75 -0.89
N CYS A 253 17.30 -3.38 -2.14
CA CYS A 253 18.66 -3.22 -2.64
C CYS A 253 19.39 -2.00 -2.06
N ALA A 254 18.66 -0.96 -1.67
CA ALA A 254 19.23 0.21 -0.98
C ALA A 254 19.61 -0.07 0.49
N ASN A 255 19.13 -1.16 1.09
CA ASN A 255 19.47 -1.52 2.46
C ASN A 255 20.96 -1.92 2.56
N GLN A 256 21.73 -1.19 3.39
CA GLN A 256 23.18 -1.40 3.57
C GLN A 256 23.48 -2.40 4.69
N GLU A 257 22.53 -2.71 5.56
CA GLU A 257 22.74 -3.56 6.73
C GLU A 257 22.64 -5.05 6.39
N SER A 258 21.88 -5.40 5.35
CA SER A 258 21.69 -6.78 4.92
C SER A 258 22.89 -7.32 4.15
N LYS A 259 23.28 -8.56 4.46
CA LYS A 259 24.39 -9.26 3.78
C LYS A 259 24.00 -9.74 2.38
N ARG A 260 22.75 -10.23 2.22
CA ARG A 260 22.18 -10.67 0.94
C ARG A 260 20.75 -10.14 0.78
N LYS A 261 20.37 -9.90 -0.47
CA LYS A 261 19.04 -9.47 -0.90
C LYS A 261 18.42 -10.58 -1.73
N ILE A 262 17.33 -11.15 -1.23
CA ILE A 262 16.61 -12.24 -1.88
C ILE A 262 15.22 -11.72 -2.27
N VAL A 263 14.81 -11.97 -3.51
CA VAL A 263 13.49 -11.56 -4.00
C VAL A 263 12.70 -12.78 -4.44
N VAL A 264 11.55 -12.97 -3.83
CA VAL A 264 10.51 -13.91 -4.30
C VAL A 264 9.48 -13.08 -5.05
N ALA A 265 9.49 -13.21 -6.37
CA ALA A 265 8.62 -12.46 -7.28
C ALA A 265 7.58 -13.39 -7.91
N GLY A 266 6.34 -13.30 -7.45
CA GLY A 266 5.21 -13.98 -8.07
C GLY A 266 4.77 -13.31 -9.37
N GLU A 267 4.06 -14.06 -10.19
CA GLU A 267 3.41 -13.54 -11.39
C GLU A 267 2.59 -12.27 -11.09
N MET A 268 2.64 -11.31 -12.00
CA MET A 268 1.83 -10.09 -11.98
C MET A 268 0.61 -10.28 -12.89
N LEU A 269 -0.56 -10.45 -12.30
CA LEU A 269 -1.81 -10.66 -13.00
C LEU A 269 -2.38 -9.35 -13.59
N GLU A 270 -3.34 -9.47 -14.49
CA GLU A 270 -4.11 -8.35 -15.08
C GLU A 270 -3.26 -7.37 -15.91
N LEU A 271 -2.18 -7.85 -16.52
CA LEU A 271 -1.31 -7.06 -17.41
C LEU A 271 -1.66 -7.22 -18.91
N GLY A 272 -2.64 -8.09 -19.23
CA GLY A 272 -3.09 -8.33 -20.60
C GLY A 272 -1.95 -8.81 -21.52
N SER A 273 -2.02 -8.43 -22.81
CA SER A 273 -1.03 -8.84 -23.82
C SER A 273 0.38 -8.33 -23.56
N SER A 274 0.55 -7.28 -22.78
CA SER A 274 1.86 -6.74 -22.38
C SER A 274 2.52 -7.53 -21.25
N GLY A 275 1.81 -8.48 -20.64
CA GLY A 275 2.28 -9.26 -19.50
C GLY A 275 3.67 -9.86 -19.67
N PRO A 276 3.95 -10.64 -20.71
CA PRO A 276 5.27 -11.27 -20.87
C PRO A 276 6.43 -10.28 -20.90
N GLU A 277 6.33 -9.18 -21.67
CA GLU A 277 7.40 -8.19 -21.78
C GLU A 277 7.57 -7.39 -20.48
N LEU A 278 6.48 -7.02 -19.80
CA LEU A 278 6.53 -6.34 -18.51
C LEU A 278 7.20 -7.20 -17.43
N HIS A 279 6.95 -8.50 -17.40
CA HIS A 279 7.64 -9.44 -16.53
C HIS A 279 9.13 -9.52 -16.88
N ARG A 280 9.47 -9.63 -18.16
CA ARG A 280 10.87 -9.71 -18.61
C ARG A 280 11.65 -8.45 -18.25
N GLU A 281 11.05 -7.26 -18.47
CA GLU A 281 11.67 -5.99 -18.08
C GLU A 281 11.82 -5.86 -16.55
N ALA A 282 10.83 -6.30 -15.78
CA ALA A 282 10.95 -6.35 -14.32
C ALA A 282 12.14 -7.21 -13.89
N GLY A 283 12.37 -8.35 -14.53
CA GLY A 283 13.54 -9.21 -14.29
C GLY A 283 14.87 -8.50 -14.58
N ARG A 284 14.96 -7.79 -15.71
CA ARG A 284 16.15 -6.99 -16.04
C ARG A 284 16.45 -5.92 -15.00
N GLN A 285 15.39 -5.24 -14.54
CA GLN A 285 15.51 -4.21 -13.51
C GLN A 285 15.95 -4.79 -12.17
N ILE A 286 15.37 -5.91 -11.74
CA ILE A 286 15.76 -6.63 -10.52
C ILE A 286 17.25 -6.98 -10.54
N ALA A 287 17.74 -7.55 -11.61
CA ALA A 287 19.17 -7.90 -11.73
C ALA A 287 20.07 -6.67 -11.70
N ARG A 288 19.70 -5.58 -12.41
CA ARG A 288 20.47 -4.31 -12.40
C ARG A 288 20.52 -3.64 -11.03
N LEU A 289 19.52 -3.84 -10.18
CA LEU A 289 19.51 -3.35 -8.81
C LEU A 289 20.44 -4.13 -7.86
N GLY A 290 20.96 -5.28 -8.29
CA GLY A 290 21.98 -6.04 -7.56
C GLY A 290 21.39 -6.96 -6.49
N VAL A 291 20.30 -7.67 -6.79
CA VAL A 291 19.83 -8.76 -5.93
C VAL A 291 20.76 -9.94 -5.98
N ASP A 292 20.92 -10.65 -4.85
CA ASP A 292 21.78 -11.83 -4.76
C ASP A 292 21.06 -13.10 -5.19
N MET A 293 19.74 -13.16 -5.05
CA MET A 293 18.90 -14.29 -5.48
C MET A 293 17.50 -13.82 -5.88
N LEU A 294 16.99 -14.38 -6.98
CA LEU A 294 15.63 -14.17 -7.48
C LEU A 294 14.93 -15.53 -7.61
N ILE A 295 13.74 -15.64 -7.03
CA ILE A 295 12.85 -16.80 -7.16
C ILE A 295 11.57 -16.31 -7.84
N GLY A 296 11.40 -16.65 -9.12
CA GLY A 296 10.19 -16.40 -9.89
C GLY A 296 9.15 -17.47 -9.61
N VAL A 297 7.91 -17.07 -9.28
CA VAL A 297 6.87 -18.01 -8.86
C VAL A 297 5.68 -17.95 -9.81
N ARG A 298 5.38 -19.08 -10.44
CA ARG A 298 4.22 -19.34 -11.29
C ARG A 298 4.25 -18.64 -12.65
N ASP A 299 3.79 -19.34 -13.66
CA ASP A 299 3.48 -18.92 -15.03
C ASP A 299 4.40 -17.83 -15.61
N LEU A 300 3.92 -16.61 -15.81
CA LEU A 300 4.69 -15.51 -16.41
C LEU A 300 5.87 -15.02 -15.54
N ALA A 301 5.99 -15.43 -14.27
CA ALA A 301 7.21 -15.16 -13.51
C ALA A 301 8.46 -15.84 -14.12
N GLN A 302 8.28 -16.83 -15.01
CA GLN A 302 9.37 -17.36 -15.82
C GLN A 302 10.04 -16.27 -16.69
N GLU A 303 9.27 -15.29 -17.17
CA GLU A 303 9.82 -14.18 -17.94
C GLU A 303 10.63 -13.21 -17.05
N ILE A 304 10.25 -13.05 -15.75
CA ILE A 304 11.09 -12.31 -14.79
C ILE A 304 12.46 -12.98 -14.69
N VAL A 305 12.49 -14.31 -14.50
CA VAL A 305 13.74 -15.06 -14.41
C VAL A 305 14.57 -14.93 -15.69
N LYS A 306 13.94 -15.05 -16.87
CA LYS A 306 14.65 -14.86 -18.17
C LYS A 306 15.25 -13.46 -18.28
N GLY A 307 14.47 -12.42 -17.94
CA GLY A 307 14.96 -11.04 -17.96
C GLY A 307 16.12 -10.80 -17.01
N ALA A 308 16.12 -11.43 -15.84
CA ALA A 308 17.21 -11.33 -14.88
C ALA A 308 18.50 -12.03 -15.39
N LEU A 309 18.37 -13.20 -16.01
CA LEU A 309 19.49 -13.90 -16.67
C LEU A 309 20.08 -13.06 -17.82
N GLU A 310 19.24 -12.46 -18.67
CA GLU A 310 19.67 -11.55 -19.75
C GLU A 310 20.46 -10.35 -19.21
N ALA A 311 20.11 -9.86 -18.02
CA ALA A 311 20.79 -8.74 -17.37
C ALA A 311 21.98 -9.14 -16.50
N GLY A 312 22.40 -10.43 -16.53
CA GLY A 312 23.63 -10.91 -15.92
C GLY A 312 23.50 -11.57 -14.55
N LEU A 313 22.29 -11.78 -14.02
CA LEU A 313 22.12 -12.58 -12.81
C LEU A 313 22.50 -14.05 -13.14
N SER A 314 23.26 -14.70 -12.24
CA SER A 314 23.73 -16.06 -12.51
C SER A 314 22.58 -17.08 -12.53
N ALA A 315 22.72 -18.14 -13.33
CA ALA A 315 21.74 -19.22 -13.42
C ALA A 315 21.52 -19.97 -12.08
N THR A 316 22.48 -19.91 -11.16
CA THR A 316 22.35 -20.47 -9.82
C THR A 316 21.58 -19.55 -8.86
N ALA A 317 21.48 -18.26 -9.19
CA ALA A 317 20.79 -17.25 -8.39
C ALA A 317 19.40 -16.88 -8.93
N ALA A 318 19.11 -17.18 -10.20
CA ALA A 318 17.82 -16.92 -10.85
C ALA A 318 17.04 -18.24 -11.01
N ILE A 319 16.08 -18.48 -10.14
CA ILE A 319 15.35 -19.75 -10.02
C ILE A 319 13.88 -19.52 -10.39
N PHE A 320 13.32 -20.39 -11.22
CA PHE A 320 11.87 -20.45 -11.47
C PHE A 320 11.28 -21.66 -10.78
N VAL A 321 10.10 -21.48 -10.15
CA VAL A 321 9.31 -22.55 -9.55
C VAL A 321 7.84 -22.41 -9.95
N ALA A 322 7.14 -23.56 -10.01
CA ALA A 322 5.77 -23.61 -10.45
C ALA A 322 4.76 -23.21 -9.34
N SER A 323 5.17 -23.28 -8.07
CA SER A 323 4.26 -23.06 -6.94
C SER A 323 4.92 -22.21 -5.82
N PRO A 324 4.11 -21.51 -5.01
CA PRO A 324 4.59 -20.82 -3.81
C PRO A 324 5.18 -21.79 -2.76
N GLU A 325 4.72 -23.02 -2.73
CA GLU A 325 5.21 -24.06 -1.83
C GLU A 325 6.67 -24.42 -2.13
N GLU A 326 7.01 -24.60 -3.42
CA GLU A 326 8.39 -24.81 -3.86
C GLU A 326 9.28 -23.60 -3.55
N ALA A 327 8.77 -22.38 -3.74
CA ALA A 327 9.48 -21.17 -3.36
C ALA A 327 9.76 -21.12 -1.86
N ALA A 328 8.77 -21.51 -1.04
CA ALA A 328 8.93 -21.59 0.42
C ALA A 328 10.01 -22.59 0.82
N ASP A 329 10.07 -23.75 0.19
CA ASP A 329 11.09 -24.78 0.46
C ASP A 329 12.50 -24.26 0.12
N ILE A 330 12.64 -23.45 -0.95
CA ILE A 330 13.90 -22.81 -1.29
C ILE A 330 14.27 -21.74 -0.24
N VAL A 331 13.34 -20.86 0.12
CA VAL A 331 13.58 -19.80 1.13
C VAL A 331 13.99 -20.43 2.46
N ILE A 332 13.28 -21.48 2.92
CA ILE A 332 13.58 -22.18 4.17
C ILE A 332 14.98 -22.82 4.15
N ARG A 333 15.40 -23.35 3.03
CA ARG A 333 16.74 -23.96 2.88
C ARG A 333 17.86 -22.92 2.77
N GLU A 334 17.58 -21.79 2.12
CA GLU A 334 18.61 -20.80 1.76
C GLU A 334 18.74 -19.65 2.75
N ALA A 335 17.69 -19.36 3.56
CA ALA A 335 17.70 -18.24 4.51
C ALA A 335 18.84 -18.36 5.53
N ARG A 336 19.57 -17.26 5.72
CA ARG A 336 20.73 -17.18 6.62
C ARG A 336 20.74 -15.84 7.36
N GLU A 337 21.48 -15.79 8.44
CA GLU A 337 21.73 -14.56 9.20
C GLU A 337 22.22 -13.41 8.31
N GLY A 338 21.54 -12.29 8.39
CA GLY A 338 21.82 -11.08 7.62
C GLY A 338 21.09 -11.00 6.29
N ASP A 339 20.25 -11.99 5.92
CA ASP A 339 19.45 -11.92 4.71
C ASP A 339 18.26 -10.95 4.86
N LEU A 340 17.97 -10.22 3.80
CA LEU A 340 16.74 -9.46 3.62
C LEU A 340 15.95 -10.06 2.45
N ILE A 341 14.77 -10.60 2.75
CA ILE A 341 13.96 -11.38 1.81
C ILE A 341 12.68 -10.62 1.52
N LEU A 342 12.46 -10.22 0.28
CA LEU A 342 11.19 -9.66 -0.19
C LEU A 342 10.31 -10.76 -0.75
N VAL A 343 9.06 -10.84 -0.30
CA VAL A 343 8.03 -11.71 -0.87
C VAL A 343 6.93 -10.85 -1.46
N LYS A 344 6.76 -10.88 -2.79
CA LYS A 344 5.77 -10.08 -3.51
C LYS A 344 5.17 -10.85 -4.68
N GLY A 345 3.84 -10.74 -4.86
CA GLY A 345 3.12 -11.37 -5.97
C GLY A 345 1.67 -10.86 -6.05
N SER A 346 0.99 -11.14 -7.15
CA SER A 346 -0.45 -10.88 -7.25
C SER A 346 -1.25 -11.82 -6.35
N ARG A 347 -2.40 -11.36 -5.87
CA ARG A 347 -3.24 -12.09 -4.90
C ARG A 347 -3.56 -13.54 -5.33
N GLY A 348 -3.79 -13.74 -6.64
CA GLY A 348 -4.10 -15.06 -7.19
C GLY A 348 -2.93 -16.05 -7.19
N VAL A 349 -1.69 -15.57 -7.02
CA VAL A 349 -0.48 -16.40 -6.95
C VAL A 349 -0.27 -16.99 -5.56
N LYS A 350 -0.79 -16.33 -4.52
CA LYS A 350 -0.71 -16.76 -3.11
C LYS A 350 0.72 -16.84 -2.57
N THR A 351 1.56 -15.87 -2.92
CA THR A 351 2.96 -15.84 -2.44
C THR A 351 3.06 -15.68 -0.90
N GLU A 352 1.99 -15.29 -0.20
CA GLU A 352 1.91 -15.33 1.26
C GLU A 352 2.21 -16.72 1.85
N ILE A 353 2.01 -17.80 1.11
CA ILE A 353 2.36 -19.17 1.53
C ILE A 353 3.86 -19.28 1.87
N VAL A 354 4.71 -18.55 1.12
CA VAL A 354 6.15 -18.49 1.41
C VAL A 354 6.39 -17.95 2.81
N VAL A 355 5.72 -16.84 3.13
CA VAL A 355 5.84 -16.19 4.44
C VAL A 355 5.28 -17.06 5.56
N GLU A 356 4.11 -17.65 5.35
CA GLU A 356 3.44 -18.51 6.33
C GLU A 356 4.27 -19.75 6.66
N ARG A 357 4.82 -20.44 5.64
CA ARG A 357 5.69 -21.61 5.87
C ARG A 357 7.01 -21.22 6.52
N THR A 358 7.57 -20.04 6.19
CA THR A 358 8.76 -19.51 6.86
C THR A 358 8.46 -19.24 8.34
N LYS A 359 7.31 -18.63 8.68
CA LYS A 359 6.85 -18.41 10.07
C LYS A 359 6.63 -19.74 10.83
N GLN A 360 6.22 -20.80 10.16
CA GLN A 360 6.06 -22.12 10.79
C GLN A 360 7.40 -22.82 11.09
N ARG A 361 8.42 -22.55 10.29
CA ARG A 361 9.75 -23.19 10.42
C ARG A 361 10.68 -22.45 11.36
N PHE A 362 10.60 -21.11 11.42
CA PHE A 362 11.50 -20.24 12.19
C PHE A 362 10.74 -19.44 13.23
N HIS A 363 11.39 -19.17 14.36
CA HIS A 363 10.79 -18.36 15.42
C HIS A 363 10.84 -16.87 15.07
N ARG A 364 9.67 -16.22 15.08
CA ARG A 364 9.55 -14.78 14.90
C ARG A 364 10.04 -14.06 16.18
N LEU A 365 10.85 -13.01 15.99
CA LEU A 365 11.09 -12.05 17.06
C LEU A 365 9.84 -11.21 17.23
N VAL A 366 9.15 -11.36 18.36
CA VAL A 366 7.94 -10.58 18.67
C VAL A 366 8.38 -9.15 19.02
N ASP A 367 7.90 -8.17 18.26
CA ASP A 367 8.11 -6.76 18.62
C ASP A 367 7.36 -6.47 19.93
N SER A 368 8.05 -5.86 20.91
CA SER A 368 7.46 -5.51 22.21
C SER A 368 6.23 -4.59 22.14
N ARG A 369 5.88 -4.11 20.94
CA ARG A 369 4.67 -3.33 20.66
C ARG A 369 3.42 -4.19 20.44
N GLU A 370 3.54 -5.45 20.02
CA GLU A 370 2.39 -6.35 19.83
C GLU A 370 1.77 -6.83 21.16
N THR A 371 2.52 -6.81 22.26
CA THR A 371 2.04 -7.24 23.59
C THR A 371 1.10 -6.25 24.26
N LYS A 372 0.97 -5.01 23.79
CA LYS A 372 0.10 -3.99 24.42
C LYS A 372 -1.34 -3.94 23.90
N THR A 373 -1.67 -4.66 22.83
CA THR A 373 -3.03 -4.69 22.26
C THR A 373 -3.85 -5.93 22.59
N GLY A 374 -3.28 -6.89 23.34
CA GLY A 374 -3.91 -8.18 23.67
C GLY A 374 -4.68 -8.28 24.99
N ASP A 375 -4.60 -7.29 25.88
CA ASP A 375 -5.13 -7.40 27.25
C ASP A 375 -6.27 -6.40 27.56
N VAL A 376 -7.23 -6.22 26.66
CA VAL A 376 -8.50 -5.55 26.99
C VAL A 376 -9.67 -6.38 26.44
N ALA A 377 -9.94 -7.51 27.03
CA ALA A 377 -11.28 -8.13 27.06
C ALA A 377 -11.26 -9.48 27.79
N THR A 378 -11.18 -9.49 29.11
CA THR A 378 -11.88 -10.48 29.96
C THR A 378 -11.90 -9.96 31.41
N GLY A 379 -12.79 -9.01 31.67
CA GLY A 379 -13.26 -8.68 33.02
C GLY A 379 -14.68 -9.22 33.13
N LYS A 380 -14.78 -10.40 33.73
CA LYS A 380 -16.06 -10.89 34.24
C LYS A 380 -16.49 -9.99 35.41
N CYS A 381 -17.71 -9.49 35.37
CA CYS A 381 -18.80 -9.64 36.33
C CYS A 381 -20.07 -9.06 35.72
#